data_f8558f985bedd3b419ffa849b9e36be4
#
_entry.id   f8558f985bedd3b419ffa849b9e36be4
#
_cell.length_a   1.000
_cell.length_b   1.000
_cell.length_c   1.000
_cell.angle_alpha   90.00
_cell.angle_beta   90.00
_cell.angle_gamma   90.00
#
_symmetry.space_group_name_H-M   'P 1'
#
loop_
_entity.id
_entity.type
_entity.pdbx_description
1 polymer ?
#
loop_
_entity_poly.entity_id
_entity_poly.type
_entity_poly.pdbx_seq_one_letter_code
_entity_poly.pdbx_strand_id
1 'polypeptide(L)'
;MRISDSMTCCKSNETKTGERKKVVLAYSGGLDTSVSIRWLQEQYDVDVIAIALNLGQPPSSDDIVARALRNGAIKSDFIDVRDEFVKDYVWPSLKANALYQNVYPLSTAIGRPLIAKKLVEIAQQEGASYIAHGCTGKGNDQVRFDVSIVTLDPSLKVIAPMREWHTTRDEEIDYAEENGIEIIQKKETPYSRDENL
;
A
#
# COMPACT_ATOMS: atom_id res chain seq x y z
N MET A 1 -31.32 42.08 -19.96
CA MET A 1 -31.40 40.91 -20.85
C MET A 1 -30.31 39.91 -20.37
N ARG A 2 -30.73 38.95 -19.59
CA ARG A 2 -29.80 37.94 -18.97
C ARG A 2 -29.94 36.66 -19.78
N ILE A 3 -28.84 36.20 -20.33
CA ILE A 3 -28.75 34.89 -20.99
C ILE A 3 -28.03 33.97 -20.01
N SER A 4 -28.79 33.02 -19.49
CA SER A 4 -28.27 31.92 -18.66
C SER A 4 -27.98 30.73 -19.58
N ASP A 5 -26.73 30.45 -19.83
CA ASP A 5 -26.32 29.18 -20.46
C ASP A 5 -26.02 28.13 -19.39
N SER A 6 -26.95 27.22 -19.24
CA SER A 6 -26.78 26.00 -18.47
C SER A 6 -26.05 24.98 -19.34
N MET A 7 -24.74 24.80 -19.10
CA MET A 7 -23.97 23.69 -19.66
C MET A 7 -24.30 22.42 -18.89
N THR A 8 -25.25 21.65 -19.36
CA THR A 8 -25.50 20.28 -18.94
C THR A 8 -24.42 19.39 -19.51
N CYS A 9 -23.47 19.02 -18.67
CA CYS A 9 -22.45 18.03 -19.01
C CYS A 9 -23.11 16.66 -19.07
N CYS A 10 -23.37 16.14 -20.27
CA CYS A 10 -23.80 14.77 -20.52
C CYS A 10 -22.65 13.83 -20.13
N LYS A 11 -22.76 13.19 -18.97
CA LYS A 11 -21.94 12.00 -18.65
C LYS A 11 -22.43 10.89 -19.58
N SER A 12 -21.67 10.61 -20.63
CA SER A 12 -21.84 9.42 -21.45
C SER A 12 -21.59 8.17 -20.61
N ASN A 13 -22.64 7.39 -20.32
CA ASN A 13 -22.55 6.04 -19.83
C ASN A 13 -21.97 5.15 -20.94
N GLU A 14 -20.67 5.13 -21.10
CA GLU A 14 -19.99 4.05 -21.80
C GLU A 14 -19.95 2.85 -20.88
N THR A 15 -20.74 1.84 -21.18
CA THR A 15 -20.63 0.48 -20.62
C THR A 15 -19.28 -0.08 -21.05
N LYS A 16 -18.24 0.12 -20.19
CA LYS A 16 -16.94 -0.50 -20.36
C LYS A 16 -17.06 -2.00 -20.07
N THR A 17 -17.31 -2.80 -21.09
CA THR A 17 -17.03 -4.24 -21.12
C THR A 17 -15.53 -4.45 -21.32
N GLY A 18 -14.74 -4.12 -20.31
CA GLY A 18 -13.30 -4.36 -20.22
C GLY A 18 -12.96 -4.84 -18.82
N GLU A 19 -12.11 -5.83 -18.71
CA GLU A 19 -11.56 -6.29 -17.44
C GLU A 19 -10.95 -5.09 -16.70
N ARG A 20 -11.33 -4.87 -15.42
CA ARG A 20 -10.80 -3.76 -14.64
C ARG A 20 -9.29 -3.91 -14.49
N LYS A 21 -8.58 -2.81 -14.52
CA LYS A 21 -7.15 -2.82 -14.23
C LYS A 21 -6.93 -3.25 -12.78
N LYS A 22 -5.79 -3.92 -12.54
CA LYS A 22 -5.43 -4.38 -11.21
C LYS A 22 -4.36 -3.49 -10.60
N VAL A 23 -4.43 -3.33 -9.27
CA VAL A 23 -3.39 -2.70 -8.45
C VAL A 23 -2.95 -3.68 -7.36
N VAL A 24 -1.63 -3.82 -7.17
CA VAL A 24 -1.06 -4.56 -6.05
C VAL A 24 -0.72 -3.57 -4.94
N LEU A 25 -1.36 -3.71 -3.79
CA LEU A 25 -1.20 -2.85 -2.62
C LEU A 25 -0.27 -3.49 -1.60
N ALA A 26 0.79 -2.77 -1.18
CA ALA A 26 1.55 -3.11 0.02
C ALA A 26 0.65 -2.92 1.24
N TYR A 27 0.16 -4.02 1.82
CA TYR A 27 -0.84 -4.00 2.86
C TYR A 27 -0.22 -4.37 4.22
N SER A 28 -0.30 -3.45 5.18
CA SER A 28 0.18 -3.65 6.55
C SER A 28 -0.94 -4.03 7.53
N GLY A 29 -2.20 -3.92 7.13
CA GLY A 29 -3.35 -4.08 8.01
C GLY A 29 -3.62 -2.88 8.93
N GLY A 30 -2.83 -1.81 8.81
CA GLY A 30 -3.06 -0.54 9.51
C GLY A 30 -4.16 0.31 8.87
N LEU A 31 -4.48 1.45 9.50
CA LEU A 31 -5.51 2.39 9.06
C LEU A 31 -5.29 2.81 7.60
N ASP A 32 -4.14 3.44 7.32
CA ASP A 32 -3.80 4.04 6.02
C ASP A 32 -3.96 3.03 4.87
N THR A 33 -3.48 1.79 5.06
CA THR A 33 -3.56 0.77 4.01
C THR A 33 -4.96 0.14 3.92
N SER A 34 -5.73 0.10 5.01
CA SER A 34 -7.10 -0.41 4.99
C SER A 34 -8.06 0.54 4.26
N VAL A 35 -7.99 1.83 4.52
CA VAL A 35 -8.78 2.84 3.80
C VAL A 35 -8.35 2.98 2.34
N SER A 36 -7.05 2.73 2.04
CA SER A 36 -6.52 2.77 0.68
C SER A 36 -7.20 1.77 -0.26
N ILE A 37 -7.67 0.61 0.22
CA ILE A 37 -8.36 -0.37 -0.62
C ILE A 37 -9.58 0.26 -1.27
N ARG A 38 -10.46 0.85 -0.48
CA ARG A 38 -11.69 1.47 -0.95
C ARG A 38 -11.40 2.71 -1.79
N TRP A 39 -10.49 3.55 -1.33
CA TRP A 39 -10.09 4.77 -2.03
C TRP A 39 -9.54 4.47 -3.43
N LEU A 40 -8.68 3.45 -3.59
CA LEU A 40 -8.14 3.04 -4.89
C LEU A 40 -9.25 2.59 -5.85
N GLN A 41 -10.23 1.84 -5.36
CA GLN A 41 -11.38 1.42 -6.15
C GLN A 41 -12.20 2.61 -6.65
N GLU A 42 -12.41 3.61 -5.81
CA GLU A 42 -13.21 4.80 -6.13
C GLU A 42 -12.50 5.77 -7.07
N GLN A 43 -11.20 6.01 -6.85
CA GLN A 43 -10.46 7.01 -7.61
C GLN A 43 -9.93 6.48 -8.94
N TYR A 44 -9.56 5.20 -9.00
CA TYR A 44 -8.89 4.61 -10.16
C TYR A 44 -9.72 3.58 -10.91
N ASP A 45 -10.88 3.19 -10.41
CA ASP A 45 -11.74 2.10 -10.96
C ASP A 45 -10.92 0.82 -11.20
N VAL A 46 -10.22 0.37 -10.17
CA VAL A 46 -9.29 -0.78 -10.20
C VAL A 46 -9.72 -1.87 -9.22
N ASP A 47 -9.30 -3.09 -9.52
CA ASP A 47 -9.37 -4.22 -8.62
C ASP A 47 -8.11 -4.29 -7.74
N VAL A 48 -8.29 -4.37 -6.43
CA VAL A 48 -7.17 -4.32 -5.46
C VAL A 48 -6.76 -5.72 -5.04
N ILE A 49 -5.46 -6.01 -5.15
CA ILE A 49 -4.78 -7.20 -4.62
C ILE A 49 -3.93 -6.73 -3.43
N ALA A 50 -4.29 -7.15 -2.22
CA ALA A 50 -3.62 -6.72 -1.00
C ALA A 50 -2.57 -7.74 -0.57
N ILE A 51 -1.30 -7.33 -0.48
CA ILE A 51 -0.18 -8.21 -0.14
C ILE A 51 0.48 -7.74 1.13
N ALA A 52 0.46 -8.60 2.14
CA ALA A 52 1.21 -8.45 3.37
C ALA A 52 2.45 -9.36 3.34
N LEU A 53 3.57 -8.87 3.88
CA LEU A 53 4.82 -9.61 3.89
C LEU A 53 5.34 -9.77 5.33
N ASN A 54 5.76 -11.00 5.66
CA ASN A 54 6.40 -11.32 6.92
C ASN A 54 7.92 -11.16 6.78
N LEU A 55 8.46 -10.13 7.40
CA LEU A 55 9.92 -9.92 7.51
C LEU A 55 10.47 -10.30 8.89
N GLY A 56 9.61 -10.78 9.81
CA GLY A 56 9.99 -11.14 11.18
C GLY A 56 9.06 -10.60 12.25
N GLN A 57 8.00 -9.85 11.86
CA GLN A 57 7.00 -9.38 12.81
C GLN A 57 6.21 -10.55 13.44
N PRO A 58 5.62 -10.35 14.63
CA PRO A 58 4.74 -11.35 15.24
C PRO A 58 3.59 -11.73 14.30
N PRO A 59 3.19 -12.99 14.24
CA PRO A 59 2.18 -13.45 13.29
C PRO A 59 0.80 -12.92 13.66
N SER A 60 0.18 -12.18 12.73
CA SER A 60 -1.26 -11.90 12.69
C SER A 60 -1.85 -12.23 11.31
N SER A 61 -1.28 -13.27 10.68
CA SER A 61 -1.47 -13.58 9.26
C SER A 61 -2.93 -13.74 8.82
N ASP A 62 -3.69 -14.55 9.53
CA ASP A 62 -5.06 -14.92 9.11
C ASP A 62 -6.02 -13.73 9.23
N ASP A 63 -5.85 -12.90 10.25
CA ASP A 63 -6.67 -11.72 10.45
C ASP A 63 -6.35 -10.61 9.43
N ILE A 64 -5.08 -10.42 9.08
CA ILE A 64 -4.67 -9.42 8.05
C ILE A 64 -5.28 -9.76 6.70
N VAL A 65 -5.15 -11.00 6.24
CA VAL A 65 -5.69 -11.45 4.95
C VAL A 65 -7.21 -11.34 4.92
N ALA A 66 -7.88 -11.87 5.97
CA ALA A 66 -9.32 -11.81 6.06
C ALA A 66 -9.86 -10.37 6.08
N ARG A 67 -9.18 -9.45 6.77
CA ARG A 67 -9.56 -8.04 6.83
C ARG A 67 -9.43 -7.35 5.49
N ALA A 68 -8.34 -7.60 4.75
CA ALA A 68 -8.17 -7.05 3.41
C ALA A 68 -9.32 -7.46 2.49
N LEU A 69 -9.73 -8.73 2.54
CA LEU A 69 -10.86 -9.23 1.75
C LEU A 69 -12.20 -8.61 2.19
N ARG A 70 -12.44 -8.48 3.50
CA ARG A 70 -13.65 -7.81 4.01
C ARG A 70 -13.71 -6.33 3.62
N ASN A 71 -12.55 -5.68 3.51
CA ASN A 71 -12.44 -4.28 3.08
C ASN A 71 -12.52 -4.11 1.55
N GLY A 72 -12.73 -5.20 0.79
CA GLY A 72 -13.04 -5.14 -0.64
C GLY A 72 -11.87 -5.51 -1.57
N ALA A 73 -10.73 -6.00 -1.07
CA ALA A 73 -9.70 -6.56 -1.94
C ALA A 73 -10.23 -7.83 -2.64
N ILE A 74 -9.96 -7.97 -3.95
CA ILE A 74 -10.37 -9.17 -4.70
C ILE A 74 -9.50 -10.39 -4.38
N LYS A 75 -8.27 -10.14 -3.92
CA LYS A 75 -7.30 -11.14 -3.51
C LYS A 75 -6.43 -10.56 -2.39
N SER A 76 -6.05 -11.40 -1.43
CA SER A 76 -5.09 -11.03 -0.41
C SER A 76 -4.23 -12.23 -0.05
N ASP A 77 -2.92 -11.98 0.14
CA ASP A 77 -1.96 -13.00 0.55
C ASP A 77 -1.03 -12.45 1.65
N PHE A 78 -0.56 -13.36 2.51
CA PHE A 78 0.49 -13.11 3.50
C PHE A 78 1.70 -13.97 3.18
N ILE A 79 2.78 -13.34 2.72
CA ILE A 79 3.95 -14.04 2.18
C ILE A 79 5.10 -14.01 3.18
N ASP A 80 5.61 -15.17 3.52
CA ASP A 80 6.80 -15.30 4.36
C ASP A 80 8.08 -15.09 3.53
N VAL A 81 8.78 -14.00 3.79
CA VAL A 81 10.03 -13.63 3.11
C VAL A 81 11.21 -13.54 4.08
N ARG A 82 11.07 -14.09 5.30
CA ARG A 82 12.10 -13.99 6.35
C ARG A 82 13.44 -14.57 5.91
N ASP A 83 13.44 -15.73 5.27
CA ASP A 83 14.67 -16.37 4.80
C ASP A 83 15.41 -15.52 3.76
N GLU A 84 14.70 -14.99 2.77
CA GLU A 84 15.24 -14.09 1.74
C GLU A 84 15.73 -12.79 2.38
N PHE A 85 14.94 -12.23 3.31
CA PHE A 85 15.31 -11.01 4.00
C PHE A 85 16.60 -11.16 4.79
N VAL A 86 16.73 -12.25 5.57
CA VAL A 86 17.95 -12.52 6.36
C VAL A 86 19.15 -12.74 5.46
N LYS A 87 19.03 -13.58 4.44
CA LYS A 87 20.16 -13.97 3.58
C LYS A 87 20.68 -12.83 2.71
N ASP A 88 19.75 -12.09 2.07
CA ASP A 88 20.09 -11.19 0.98
C ASP A 88 20.17 -9.72 1.42
N TYR A 89 19.60 -9.38 2.58
CA TYR A 89 19.57 -8.00 3.07
C TYR A 89 20.22 -7.83 4.44
N VAL A 90 19.78 -8.61 5.46
CA VAL A 90 20.28 -8.45 6.83
C VAL A 90 21.73 -8.90 6.93
N TRP A 91 22.06 -10.09 6.44
CA TRP A 91 23.39 -10.65 6.55
C TRP A 91 24.48 -9.83 5.83
N PRO A 92 24.28 -9.34 4.60
CA PRO A 92 25.20 -8.40 3.97
C PRO A 92 25.36 -7.11 4.73
N SER A 93 24.26 -6.56 5.28
CA SER A 93 24.29 -5.32 6.06
C SER A 93 25.10 -5.47 7.35
N LEU A 94 24.95 -6.59 8.04
CA LEU A 94 25.76 -6.91 9.23
C LEU A 94 27.24 -7.03 8.89
N LYS A 95 27.61 -7.73 7.82
CA LYS A 95 28.99 -7.84 7.34
C LYS A 95 29.61 -6.49 6.98
N ALA A 96 28.82 -5.59 6.44
CA ALA A 96 29.22 -4.24 6.08
C ALA A 96 29.24 -3.28 7.28
N ASN A 97 28.84 -3.72 8.48
CA ASN A 97 28.61 -2.86 9.64
C ASN A 97 27.74 -1.62 9.30
N ALA A 98 26.65 -1.87 8.56
CA ALA A 98 25.78 -0.81 8.03
C ALA A 98 24.90 -0.21 9.14
N LEU A 99 25.46 0.78 9.84
CA LEU A 99 24.76 1.54 10.87
C LEU A 99 24.59 2.99 10.41
N TYR A 100 23.39 3.53 10.51
CA TYR A 100 23.17 4.95 10.34
C TYR A 100 23.69 5.71 11.56
N GLN A 101 24.61 6.64 11.32
CA GLN A 101 25.29 7.41 12.37
C GLN A 101 25.99 6.54 13.45
N ASN A 102 26.43 5.33 13.10
CA ASN A 102 27.05 4.34 14.00
C ASN A 102 26.15 3.88 15.19
N VAL A 103 24.86 4.10 15.11
CA VAL A 103 23.91 3.78 16.22
C VAL A 103 22.70 2.97 15.71
N TYR A 104 22.10 3.37 14.61
CA TYR A 104 20.82 2.84 14.18
C TYR A 104 20.96 1.75 13.12
N PRO A 105 20.55 0.50 13.40
CA PRO A 105 20.48 -0.55 12.39
C PRO A 105 19.35 -0.25 11.40
N LEU A 106 19.65 -0.34 10.11
CA LEU A 106 18.79 0.11 9.01
C LEU A 106 17.66 -0.89 8.68
N SER A 107 17.04 -1.55 9.65
CA SER A 107 16.09 -2.65 9.45
C SER A 107 14.92 -2.28 8.52
N THR A 108 14.20 -1.21 8.80
CA THR A 108 13.11 -0.76 7.92
C THR A 108 13.62 -0.32 6.55
N ALA A 109 14.78 0.35 6.50
CA ALA A 109 15.36 0.83 5.25
C ALA A 109 15.69 -0.30 4.28
N ILE A 110 16.25 -1.42 4.76
CA ILE A 110 16.63 -2.57 3.93
C ILE A 110 15.43 -3.49 3.63
N GLY A 111 14.36 -3.45 4.43
CA GLY A 111 13.15 -4.21 4.17
C GLY A 111 12.31 -3.66 3.02
N ARG A 112 12.29 -2.33 2.81
CA ARG A 112 11.45 -1.71 1.77
C ARG A 112 11.80 -2.15 0.34
N PRO A 113 13.07 -2.28 -0.07
CA PRO A 113 13.42 -2.82 -1.39
C PRO A 113 12.96 -4.28 -1.60
N LEU A 114 13.02 -5.13 -0.58
CA LEU A 114 12.49 -6.48 -0.67
C LEU A 114 10.98 -6.50 -0.86
N ILE A 115 10.26 -5.68 -0.07
CA ILE A 115 8.81 -5.54 -0.24
C ILE A 115 8.48 -5.10 -1.67
N ALA A 116 9.15 -4.04 -2.17
CA ALA A 116 8.95 -3.55 -3.53
C ALA A 116 9.22 -4.64 -4.58
N LYS A 117 10.28 -5.43 -4.43
CA LYS A 117 10.60 -6.56 -5.31
C LYS A 117 9.45 -7.57 -5.36
N LYS A 118 8.92 -7.98 -4.20
CA LYS A 118 7.79 -8.93 -4.14
C LYS A 118 6.52 -8.37 -4.76
N LEU A 119 6.23 -7.09 -4.54
CA LEU A 119 5.08 -6.45 -5.17
C LEU A 119 5.20 -6.42 -6.70
N VAL A 120 6.41 -6.15 -7.24
CA VAL A 120 6.65 -6.18 -8.69
C VAL A 120 6.49 -7.60 -9.23
N GLU A 121 7.06 -8.62 -8.58
CA GLU A 121 6.90 -10.02 -8.97
C GLU A 121 5.41 -10.41 -9.06
N ILE A 122 4.61 -10.02 -8.06
CA ILE A 122 3.18 -10.30 -8.02
C ILE A 122 2.42 -9.49 -9.07
N ALA A 123 2.76 -8.22 -9.26
CA ALA A 123 2.13 -7.38 -10.27
C ALA A 123 2.30 -7.97 -11.67
N GLN A 124 3.49 -8.49 -11.98
CA GLN A 124 3.77 -9.17 -13.24
C GLN A 124 2.97 -10.49 -13.38
N GLN A 125 2.88 -11.28 -12.31
CA GLN A 125 2.11 -12.54 -12.31
C GLN A 125 0.61 -12.32 -12.48
N GLU A 126 0.06 -11.28 -11.86
CA GLU A 126 -1.36 -10.95 -11.89
C GLU A 126 -1.76 -10.06 -13.09
N GLY A 127 -0.80 -9.60 -13.87
CA GLY A 127 -1.04 -8.65 -14.96
C GLY A 127 -1.51 -7.29 -14.47
N ALA A 128 -1.06 -6.86 -13.29
CA ALA A 128 -1.43 -5.57 -12.71
C ALA A 128 -0.68 -4.43 -13.40
N SER A 129 -1.35 -3.28 -13.54
CA SER A 129 -0.77 -2.07 -14.13
C SER A 129 -0.22 -1.10 -13.09
N TYR A 130 -0.59 -1.31 -11.83
CA TYR A 130 -0.29 -0.40 -10.73
C TYR A 130 0.26 -1.15 -9.52
N ILE A 131 1.15 -0.46 -8.78
CA ILE A 131 1.52 -0.82 -7.41
C ILE A 131 1.16 0.35 -6.51
N ALA A 132 0.59 0.06 -5.33
CA ALA A 132 0.25 1.08 -4.34
C ALA A 132 0.92 0.80 -2.99
N HIS A 133 1.19 1.87 -2.24
CA HIS A 133 1.71 1.80 -0.88
C HIS A 133 1.15 2.92 0.01
N GLY A 134 1.03 2.66 1.32
CA GLY A 134 0.51 3.60 2.31
C GLY A 134 1.52 4.62 2.85
N CYS A 135 2.67 4.80 2.21
CA CYS A 135 3.65 5.77 2.71
C CYS A 135 3.18 7.21 2.48
N THR A 136 3.30 8.02 3.52
CA THR A 136 3.06 9.47 3.45
C THR A 136 4.17 10.17 2.67
N GLY A 137 3.94 11.45 2.30
CA GLY A 137 4.96 12.30 1.68
C GLY A 137 6.13 12.69 2.61
N LYS A 138 6.09 12.25 3.85
CA LYS A 138 7.11 12.55 4.87
C LYS A 138 8.01 11.33 5.07
N GLY A 139 9.32 11.53 5.05
CA GLY A 139 10.31 10.48 5.27
C GLY A 139 10.81 9.81 3.99
N ASN A 140 11.67 8.80 4.16
CA ASN A 140 12.42 8.17 3.07
C ASN A 140 11.77 6.89 2.51
N ASP A 141 10.77 6.33 3.19
CA ASP A 141 10.20 5.05 2.79
C ASP A 141 9.49 5.12 1.44
N GLN A 142 8.78 6.21 1.17
CA GLN A 142 8.20 6.45 -0.15
C GLN A 142 9.24 6.41 -1.27
N VAL A 143 10.39 7.06 -1.06
CA VAL A 143 11.48 7.09 -2.07
C VAL A 143 12.03 5.68 -2.30
N ARG A 144 12.17 4.89 -1.23
CA ARG A 144 12.64 3.50 -1.33
C ARG A 144 11.68 2.64 -2.15
N PHE A 145 10.36 2.80 -1.93
CA PHE A 145 9.35 2.11 -2.74
C PHE A 145 9.38 2.59 -4.20
N ASP A 146 9.22 3.89 -4.42
CA ASP A 146 9.12 4.47 -5.75
C ASP A 146 10.34 4.12 -6.62
N VAL A 147 11.55 4.35 -6.10
CA VAL A 147 12.80 4.05 -6.84
C VAL A 147 12.96 2.55 -7.08
N SER A 148 12.70 1.71 -6.09
CA SER A 148 12.82 0.25 -6.26
C SER A 148 11.86 -0.28 -7.32
N ILE A 149 10.58 0.14 -7.28
CA ILE A 149 9.58 -0.30 -8.25
C ILE A 149 9.94 0.13 -9.66
N VAL A 150 10.26 1.42 -9.87
CA VAL A 150 10.60 1.96 -11.19
C VAL A 150 11.89 1.34 -11.74
N THR A 151 12.85 1.00 -10.87
CA THR A 151 14.09 0.33 -11.28
C THR A 151 13.84 -1.11 -11.72
N LEU A 152 12.95 -1.83 -11.03
CA LEU A 152 12.64 -3.23 -11.32
C LEU A 152 11.71 -3.39 -12.52
N ASP A 153 10.72 -2.50 -12.65
CA ASP A 153 9.80 -2.50 -13.79
C ASP A 153 9.28 -1.07 -14.06
N PRO A 154 9.87 -0.35 -15.03
CA PRO A 154 9.47 1.02 -15.37
C PRO A 154 8.08 1.12 -16.04
N SER A 155 7.46 0.02 -16.41
CA SER A 155 6.11 0.00 -16.98
C SER A 155 5.01 0.11 -15.92
N LEU A 156 5.32 -0.25 -14.67
CA LEU A 156 4.41 -0.18 -13.54
C LEU A 156 4.28 1.25 -13.03
N LYS A 157 3.06 1.68 -12.75
CA LYS A 157 2.79 3.00 -12.17
C LYS A 157 2.61 2.88 -10.67
N VAL A 158 3.27 3.75 -9.92
CA VAL A 158 3.14 3.82 -8.46
C VAL A 158 2.04 4.78 -8.07
N ILE A 159 1.14 4.34 -7.19
CA ILE A 159 0.09 5.14 -6.58
C ILE A 159 0.36 5.21 -5.07
N ALA A 160 0.31 6.40 -4.51
CA ALA A 160 0.48 6.60 -3.07
C ALA A 160 -0.74 7.35 -2.50
N PRO A 161 -1.80 6.62 -2.10
CA PRO A 161 -3.05 7.21 -1.62
C PRO A 161 -2.85 8.29 -0.56
N MET A 162 -2.00 8.04 0.42
CA MET A 162 -1.73 8.99 1.50
C MET A 162 -1.05 10.29 1.05
N ARG A 163 -0.40 10.30 -0.12
CA ARG A 163 0.18 11.51 -0.73
C ARG A 163 -0.84 12.27 -1.58
N GLU A 164 -1.75 11.55 -2.20
CA GLU A 164 -2.72 12.12 -3.15
C GLU A 164 -3.98 12.61 -2.47
N TRP A 165 -4.41 11.92 -1.44
CA TRP A 165 -5.65 12.24 -0.72
C TRP A 165 -5.52 13.45 0.20
N HIS A 166 -4.31 13.75 0.70
CA HIS A 166 -4.03 14.87 1.61
C HIS A 166 -4.92 14.90 2.87
N THR A 167 -5.32 13.74 3.35
CA THR A 167 -6.21 13.58 4.50
C THR A 167 -5.45 13.57 5.82
N THR A 168 -6.16 13.84 6.91
CA THR A 168 -5.68 13.70 8.27
C THR A 168 -6.11 12.35 8.84
N ARG A 169 -5.45 11.89 9.91
CA ARG A 169 -5.78 10.62 10.54
C ARG A 169 -7.23 10.55 11.05
N ASP A 170 -7.77 11.65 11.56
CA ASP A 170 -9.14 11.71 12.04
C ASP A 170 -10.13 11.57 10.86
N GLU A 171 -9.85 12.23 9.75
CA GLU A 171 -10.64 12.10 8.53
C GLU A 171 -10.57 10.69 7.92
N GLU A 172 -9.43 10.00 8.04
CA GLU A 172 -9.31 8.59 7.63
C GLU A 172 -10.18 7.66 8.47
N ILE A 173 -10.24 7.91 9.79
CA ILE A 173 -11.10 7.15 10.70
C ILE A 173 -12.58 7.41 10.37
N ASP A 174 -12.96 8.68 10.15
CA ASP A 174 -14.33 9.03 9.77
C ASP A 174 -14.71 8.40 8.44
N TYR A 175 -13.82 8.44 7.45
CA TYR A 175 -14.03 7.76 6.17
C TYR A 175 -14.18 6.25 6.33
N ALA A 176 -13.39 5.62 7.21
CA ALA A 176 -13.49 4.19 7.50
C ALA A 176 -14.85 3.84 8.11
N GLU A 177 -15.33 4.64 9.07
CA GLU A 177 -16.63 4.46 9.71
C GLU A 177 -17.78 4.63 8.72
N GLU A 178 -17.76 5.68 7.90
CA GLU A 178 -18.78 5.97 6.88
C GLU A 178 -18.89 4.88 5.81
N ASN A 179 -17.77 4.25 5.47
CA ASN A 179 -17.70 3.22 4.43
C ASN A 179 -17.70 1.79 4.98
N GLY A 180 -17.84 1.61 6.30
CA GLY A 180 -17.84 0.28 6.93
C GLY A 180 -16.54 -0.48 6.77
N ILE A 181 -15.40 0.23 6.69
CA ILE A 181 -14.06 -0.35 6.57
C ILE A 181 -13.60 -0.84 7.93
N GLU A 182 -13.18 -2.10 8.00
CA GLU A 182 -12.66 -2.67 9.24
C GLU A 182 -11.24 -2.20 9.52
N ILE A 183 -11.06 -1.47 10.62
CA ILE A 183 -9.78 -0.96 11.11
C ILE A 183 -9.53 -1.39 12.56
N ILE A 184 -8.26 -1.50 12.94
CA ILE A 184 -7.87 -1.81 14.33
C ILE A 184 -7.86 -0.55 15.20
N GLN A 185 -7.47 0.57 14.61
CA GLN A 185 -7.30 1.84 15.28
C GLN A 185 -8.65 2.47 15.61
N LYS A 186 -8.74 3.12 16.78
CA LYS A 186 -9.89 3.92 17.21
C LYS A 186 -9.45 5.34 17.53
N LYS A 187 -10.38 6.29 17.51
CA LYS A 187 -10.09 7.71 17.86
C LYS A 187 -9.45 7.87 19.24
N GLU A 188 -9.82 7.00 20.19
CA GLU A 188 -9.28 7.01 21.55
C GLU A 188 -7.84 6.45 21.64
N THR A 189 -7.40 5.65 20.66
CA THR A 189 -6.06 5.05 20.59
C THR A 189 -5.45 5.25 19.21
N PRO A 190 -5.11 6.50 18.85
CA PRO A 190 -4.69 6.81 17.47
C PRO A 190 -3.26 6.37 17.12
N TYR A 191 -2.53 5.78 18.06
CA TYR A 191 -1.13 5.41 17.81
C TYR A 191 -1.02 4.07 17.08
N SER A 192 -0.27 4.06 15.98
CA SER A 192 0.31 2.84 15.42
C SER A 192 1.78 2.77 15.81
N ARG A 193 2.29 1.58 16.10
CA ARG A 193 3.72 1.35 16.26
C ARG A 193 4.24 0.74 14.97
N ASP A 194 5.30 1.33 14.42
CA ASP A 194 6.11 0.62 13.45
C ASP A 194 6.87 -0.47 14.22
N GLU A 195 6.50 -1.72 13.97
CA GLU A 195 7.24 -2.85 14.50
C GLU A 195 8.51 -3.01 13.66
N ASN A 196 9.63 -2.65 14.25
CA ASN A 196 10.95 -2.89 13.69
C ASN A 196 11.46 -4.25 14.13
N LEU A 197 12.24 -4.89 13.27
CA LEU A 197 12.96 -6.12 13.54
C LEU A 197 13.93 -5.99 14.73
#